data_cfce7f86ce635ae19bdc4ef08822ab1e
#
_entry.id   cfce7f86ce635ae19bdc4ef08822ab1e
#
_cell.length_a   1.000
_cell.length_b   1.000
_cell.length_c   1.000
_cell.angle_alpha   90.00
_cell.angle_beta   90.00
_cell.angle_gamma   90.00
#
_symmetry.space_group_name_H-M   'P 1'
#
loop_
_entity.id
_entity.type
_entity.pdbx_description
1 polymer ?
#
loop_
_entity_poly.entity_id
_entity_poly.type
_entity_poly.pdbx_seq_one_letter_code
_entity_poly.pdbx_strand_id
1 'polypeptide(L)'
;MAEKEPDVRRRVPAAAGSGTVRRGDVARDGRGTLNDYPLVPSGSAVDEVRADIIDRLVHAWQARLTLSVSPAALMIAFYDWGMHLGNAPGKQAALVEKAARKWVRWLTYLSRVAINPGTPPCIEPLPQDKRFVDDVWQQLPFCAIYQAFLLQQQWWYNATTGIRGVAPRHERTVAFAMRQILDVFSPSNFLATNPEVLWQTFSEGGYNLFRGVRHFIEDWERAIAGRKPIGTEAFQAGLNVATTPGKVVYRNELIELIQYVPSTTTVHPEPVLIVPAWIMKYYILDLSPENSLVRYLVGKGFTVFMISWRNPTAELRDLSMEDYRRLGVLKALDAINAICPNRPVHACGYCLGGTLLTIAAAAMARDQDDRLKTITLLAAETEFSEAGELTLFLGASQVAYLEDTMWEQGYLDTRQMSGAFQLLRSNDLIWSQGVRQYLKGERVPMTDLMAWNADATRMPYRMHSEYLRRLFIANELAEGQYEVEGHPIALSDIRAPIFMVATLTDHVAPWRSVYKLHLLTDAPIDFVLTSGGHNAGIVSEPGHPGRSYQIASRPAGGRYVDPETWSAITPVVDGSWWPAWVGWLAEHSAAPGKAPGMAAPNAGFPSLADAPGYYVLEP
;
A
#
# COMPACT_ATOMS: atom_id res chain seq x y z
N MET A 1 15.54 52.32 37.52
CA MET A 1 14.19 52.74 37.96
C MET A 1 13.36 51.48 38.09
N ALA A 2 13.08 51.17 39.30
CA ALA A 2 12.28 49.99 39.73
C ALA A 2 10.80 50.35 39.80
N GLU A 3 9.94 49.37 39.57
CA GLU A 3 8.60 49.24 40.16
C GLU A 3 8.06 47.86 39.70
N LYS A 4 8.08 46.87 40.58
CA LYS A 4 7.19 46.42 41.66
C LYS A 4 5.95 45.69 41.13
N GLU A 5 5.97 44.36 41.35
CA GLU A 5 4.81 43.46 41.44
C GLU A 5 3.79 43.92 42.53
N PRO A 6 2.57 43.34 42.50
CA PRO A 6 2.15 42.70 43.74
C PRO A 6 1.62 41.26 43.58
N ASP A 7 2.08 40.46 44.52
CA ASP A 7 1.67 39.15 45.01
C ASP A 7 0.23 39.19 45.59
N VAL A 8 -0.65 38.24 45.23
CA VAL A 8 -1.87 37.92 45.97
C VAL A 8 -2.05 36.41 46.13
N ARG A 9 -1.49 35.90 47.22
CA ARG A 9 -1.88 34.61 47.78
C ARG A 9 -3.29 34.72 48.37
N ARG A 10 -4.20 33.79 48.06
CA ARG A 10 -5.35 33.49 48.93
C ARG A 10 -5.47 32.00 49.23
N ARG A 11 -5.60 31.78 50.51
CA ARG A 11 -5.60 30.56 51.31
C ARG A 11 -6.80 29.66 51.04
N VAL A 12 -6.55 28.37 51.18
CA VAL A 12 -7.52 27.29 51.40
C VAL A 12 -8.02 27.32 52.86
N PRO A 13 -9.27 26.95 53.12
CA PRO A 13 -9.61 26.30 54.38
C PRO A 13 -10.15 24.89 54.15
N ALA A 14 -9.61 23.95 54.92
CA ALA A 14 -10.14 22.62 55.14
C ALA A 14 -11.26 22.65 56.16
N ALA A 15 -12.33 21.88 55.98
CA ALA A 15 -13.12 21.32 57.07
C ALA A 15 -13.92 20.10 56.61
N ALA A 16 -13.89 19.10 57.45
CA ALA A 16 -14.54 17.81 57.38
C ALA A 16 -16.06 17.91 57.64
N GLY A 17 -16.82 16.89 57.15
CA GLY A 17 -18.20 16.70 57.50
C GLY A 17 -18.84 15.53 56.79
N SER A 18 -18.89 14.36 57.43
CA SER A 18 -19.69 13.19 57.05
C SER A 18 -21.18 13.53 57.09
N GLY A 19 -21.93 13.24 56.04
CA GLY A 19 -23.38 13.38 56.04
C GLY A 19 -24.00 12.53 54.90
N THR A 20 -24.61 11.44 55.32
CA THR A 20 -25.54 10.63 54.49
C THR A 20 -26.68 11.49 54.00
N VAL A 21 -26.84 11.63 52.70
CA VAL A 21 -28.02 12.28 52.10
C VAL A 21 -28.87 11.25 51.40
N ARG A 22 -30.13 11.21 51.85
CA ARG A 22 -31.26 10.46 51.29
C ARG A 22 -31.51 10.85 49.81
N ARG A 23 -31.94 9.87 49.01
CA ARG A 23 -32.58 10.11 47.72
C ARG A 23 -33.77 11.06 47.91
N GLY A 24 -33.70 12.22 47.31
CA GLY A 24 -34.79 13.17 47.21
C GLY A 24 -34.94 13.61 45.76
N ASP A 25 -36.18 13.66 45.33
CA ASP A 25 -36.66 13.97 43.99
C ASP A 25 -36.00 15.24 43.38
N VAL A 26 -35.40 15.06 42.19
CA VAL A 26 -35.03 16.20 41.33
C VAL A 26 -36.12 16.37 40.30
N ALA A 27 -36.82 17.48 40.35
CA ALA A 27 -37.80 17.91 39.39
C ALA A 27 -37.20 17.88 37.96
N ARG A 28 -37.88 17.21 37.06
CA ARG A 28 -37.56 17.21 35.60
C ARG A 28 -37.89 18.58 35.03
N ASP A 29 -36.86 19.31 34.65
CA ASP A 29 -36.98 20.50 33.83
C ASP A 29 -37.24 20.07 32.38
N GLY A 30 -38.34 20.57 31.81
CA GLY A 30 -38.88 20.13 30.54
C GLY A 30 -38.08 20.63 29.32
N ARG A 31 -36.94 19.98 29.03
CA ARG A 31 -36.36 20.02 27.68
C ARG A 31 -36.55 18.66 27.04
N GLY A 32 -37.61 18.57 26.23
CA GLY A 32 -37.83 17.41 25.37
C GLY A 32 -36.61 17.16 24.47
N THR A 33 -35.87 16.12 24.78
CA THR A 33 -34.86 15.59 23.87
C THR A 33 -35.60 14.95 22.69
N LEU A 34 -35.08 15.13 21.46
CA LEU A 34 -35.57 14.58 20.17
C LEU A 34 -35.70 13.04 20.15
N ASN A 35 -35.65 12.36 21.30
CA ASN A 35 -35.70 10.91 21.43
C ASN A 35 -37.03 10.34 21.97
N ASP A 36 -38.08 11.16 22.12
CA ASP A 36 -39.41 10.69 22.58
C ASP A 36 -40.37 10.33 21.42
N TYR A 37 -39.85 9.84 20.27
CA TYR A 37 -40.71 9.09 19.38
C TYR A 37 -40.85 7.68 19.96
N PRO A 38 -42.09 7.16 20.15
CA PRO A 38 -42.27 5.79 20.53
C PRO A 38 -41.60 4.92 19.49
N LEU A 39 -40.57 4.17 19.90
CA LEU A 39 -39.97 3.16 19.07
C LEU A 39 -41.09 2.20 18.67
N VAL A 40 -41.52 2.28 17.41
CA VAL A 40 -42.33 1.22 16.82
C VAL A 40 -41.54 -0.04 17.06
N PRO A 41 -42.14 -1.14 17.59
CA PRO A 41 -41.42 -2.39 17.79
C PRO A 41 -40.79 -2.74 16.44
N SER A 42 -39.45 -2.76 16.39
CA SER A 42 -38.71 -3.25 15.24
C SER A 42 -39.24 -4.65 14.91
N GLY A 43 -39.35 -4.97 13.63
CA GLY A 43 -39.77 -6.27 13.14
C GLY A 43 -39.03 -7.39 13.87
N SER A 44 -39.53 -8.62 13.76
CA SER A 44 -38.89 -9.73 14.46
C SER A 44 -37.39 -9.77 14.12
N ALA A 45 -36.53 -10.19 15.03
CA ALA A 45 -35.09 -10.33 14.79
C ALA A 45 -34.78 -11.15 13.51
N VAL A 46 -35.69 -12.00 13.10
CA VAL A 46 -35.64 -12.77 11.86
C VAL A 46 -35.83 -11.86 10.63
N ASP A 47 -36.69 -10.85 10.71
CA ASP A 47 -36.95 -9.95 9.57
C ASP A 47 -35.76 -8.99 9.38
N GLU A 48 -35.11 -8.52 10.47
CA GLU A 48 -33.90 -7.71 10.40
C GLU A 48 -32.72 -8.49 9.80
N VAL A 49 -32.50 -9.73 10.22
CA VAL A 49 -31.48 -10.62 9.66
C VAL A 49 -31.73 -10.89 8.17
N ARG A 50 -33.00 -11.04 7.78
CA ARG A 50 -33.39 -11.26 6.39
C ARG A 50 -33.15 -10.05 5.51
N ALA A 51 -33.45 -8.85 6.00
CA ALA A 51 -33.17 -7.59 5.30
C ALA A 51 -31.66 -7.39 5.11
N ASP A 52 -30.85 -7.59 6.16
CA ASP A 52 -29.39 -7.49 6.12
C ASP A 52 -28.77 -8.45 5.07
N ILE A 53 -29.25 -9.69 5.00
CA ILE A 53 -28.78 -10.66 4.01
C ILE A 53 -29.08 -10.20 2.58
N ILE A 54 -30.28 -9.67 2.33
CA ILE A 54 -30.69 -9.19 1.00
C ILE A 54 -29.81 -8.01 0.59
N ASP A 55 -29.60 -7.05 1.48
CA ASP A 55 -28.78 -5.87 1.21
C ASP A 55 -27.33 -6.26 0.88
N ARG A 56 -26.73 -7.18 1.64
CA ARG A 56 -25.38 -7.71 1.38
C ARG A 56 -25.28 -8.42 0.03
N LEU A 57 -26.26 -9.24 -0.34
CA LEU A 57 -26.28 -9.91 -1.64
C LEU A 57 -26.41 -8.91 -2.81
N VAL A 58 -27.23 -7.86 -2.66
CA VAL A 58 -27.34 -6.79 -3.65
C VAL A 58 -26.03 -6.04 -3.79
N HIS A 59 -25.38 -5.66 -2.68
CA HIS A 59 -24.08 -4.99 -2.69
C HIS A 59 -22.99 -5.87 -3.31
N ALA A 60 -22.96 -7.16 -2.99
CA ALA A 60 -22.01 -8.11 -3.58
C ALA A 60 -22.21 -8.25 -5.10
N TRP A 61 -23.46 -8.27 -5.58
CA TRP A 61 -23.75 -8.26 -7.01
C TRP A 61 -23.32 -6.95 -7.69
N GLN A 62 -23.64 -5.79 -7.09
CA GLN A 62 -23.22 -4.48 -7.58
C GLN A 62 -21.68 -4.37 -7.65
N ALA A 63 -20.96 -4.89 -6.65
CA ALA A 63 -19.51 -4.84 -6.57
C ALA A 63 -18.81 -5.51 -7.77
N ARG A 64 -19.43 -6.57 -8.33
CA ARG A 64 -18.94 -7.22 -9.57
C ARG A 64 -18.99 -6.30 -10.79
N LEU A 65 -19.92 -5.34 -10.80
CA LEU A 65 -20.09 -4.37 -11.90
C LEU A 65 -19.27 -3.09 -11.69
N THR A 66 -19.05 -2.70 -10.44
CA THR A 66 -18.40 -1.43 -10.08
C THR A 66 -16.92 -1.59 -9.70
N LEU A 67 -16.32 -2.77 -9.96
CA LEU A 67 -14.96 -3.10 -9.55
C LEU A 67 -14.73 -2.85 -8.05
N SER A 68 -15.74 -3.18 -7.24
CA SER A 68 -15.76 -3.01 -5.78
C SER A 68 -15.70 -1.54 -5.30
N VAL A 69 -15.93 -0.56 -6.16
CA VAL A 69 -16.11 0.84 -5.76
C VAL A 69 -17.56 1.06 -5.35
N SER A 70 -17.80 1.57 -4.14
CA SER A 70 -19.15 1.86 -3.63
C SER A 70 -19.80 3.01 -4.42
N PRO A 71 -20.92 2.78 -5.12
CA PRO A 71 -21.65 3.85 -5.79
C PRO A 71 -22.14 4.91 -4.81
N ALA A 72 -22.55 4.49 -3.60
CA ALA A 72 -23.01 5.41 -2.56
C ALA A 72 -21.88 6.34 -2.08
N ALA A 73 -20.68 5.80 -1.81
CA ALA A 73 -19.54 6.61 -1.41
C ALA A 73 -19.17 7.66 -2.48
N LEU A 74 -19.20 7.25 -3.75
CA LEU A 74 -18.92 8.14 -4.87
C LEU A 74 -19.99 9.24 -5.02
N MET A 75 -21.28 8.87 -4.95
CA MET A 75 -22.38 9.83 -5.02
C MET A 75 -22.34 10.84 -3.88
N ILE A 76 -22.04 10.43 -2.66
CA ILE A 76 -21.90 11.33 -1.50
C ILE A 76 -20.79 12.36 -1.75
N ALA A 77 -19.64 11.93 -2.27
CA ALA A 77 -18.52 12.83 -2.58
C ALA A 77 -18.89 13.85 -3.66
N PHE A 78 -19.56 13.41 -4.75
CA PHE A 78 -20.03 14.32 -5.81
C PHE A 78 -21.14 15.25 -5.34
N TYR A 79 -22.04 14.78 -4.47
CA TYR A 79 -23.09 15.61 -3.89
C TYR A 79 -22.50 16.72 -3.01
N ASP A 80 -21.60 16.38 -2.09
CA ASP A 80 -20.91 17.34 -1.23
C ASP A 80 -20.17 18.41 -2.05
N TRP A 81 -19.38 17.99 -3.04
CA TRP A 81 -18.69 18.87 -3.96
C TRP A 81 -19.67 19.77 -4.75
N GLY A 82 -20.71 19.20 -5.33
CA GLY A 82 -21.68 19.91 -6.17
C GLY A 82 -22.49 20.95 -5.39
N MET A 83 -22.93 20.60 -4.18
CA MET A 83 -23.66 21.52 -3.30
C MET A 83 -22.81 22.72 -2.87
N HIS A 84 -21.55 22.47 -2.47
CA HIS A 84 -20.67 23.55 -2.07
C HIS A 84 -20.23 24.42 -3.25
N LEU A 85 -19.94 23.83 -4.41
CA LEU A 85 -19.65 24.58 -5.64
C LEU A 85 -20.86 25.40 -6.09
N GLY A 86 -22.09 24.82 -6.04
CA GLY A 86 -23.33 25.50 -6.38
C GLY A 86 -23.60 26.74 -5.51
N ASN A 87 -23.18 26.69 -4.25
CA ASN A 87 -23.30 27.80 -3.29
C ASN A 87 -22.04 28.71 -3.23
N ALA A 88 -21.10 28.58 -4.17
CA ALA A 88 -19.85 29.36 -4.20
C ALA A 88 -19.78 30.26 -5.47
N PRO A 89 -20.58 31.32 -5.61
CA PRO A 89 -20.63 32.15 -6.82
C PRO A 89 -19.27 32.78 -7.16
N GLY A 90 -18.47 33.14 -6.18
CA GLY A 90 -17.10 33.64 -6.41
C GLY A 90 -16.19 32.61 -7.05
N LYS A 91 -16.26 31.33 -6.61
CA LYS A 91 -15.53 30.23 -7.21
C LYS A 91 -16.00 29.95 -8.64
N GLN A 92 -17.34 29.99 -8.87
CA GLN A 92 -17.91 29.79 -10.20
C GLN A 92 -17.44 30.92 -11.17
N ALA A 93 -17.50 32.19 -10.76
CA ALA A 93 -16.99 33.31 -11.56
C ALA A 93 -15.50 33.14 -11.88
N ALA A 94 -14.67 32.75 -10.89
CA ALA A 94 -13.24 32.48 -11.10
C ALA A 94 -13.01 31.32 -12.07
N LEU A 95 -13.84 30.29 -12.07
CA LEU A 95 -13.76 29.17 -13.01
C LEU A 95 -14.12 29.59 -14.44
N VAL A 96 -15.14 30.43 -14.61
CA VAL A 96 -15.51 31.01 -15.92
C VAL A 96 -14.38 31.89 -16.46
N GLU A 97 -13.81 32.75 -15.63
CA GLU A 97 -12.66 33.58 -16.01
C GLU A 97 -11.42 32.72 -16.38
N LYS A 98 -11.14 31.69 -15.60
CA LYS A 98 -10.06 30.74 -15.93
C LYS A 98 -10.31 30.02 -17.24
N ALA A 99 -11.56 29.62 -17.53
CA ALA A 99 -11.91 28.99 -18.81
C ALA A 99 -11.65 29.96 -19.96
N ALA A 100 -12.12 31.20 -19.85
CA ALA A 100 -11.90 32.23 -20.88
C ALA A 100 -10.41 32.49 -21.13
N ARG A 101 -9.60 32.64 -20.04
CA ARG A 101 -8.15 32.80 -20.18
C ARG A 101 -7.48 31.60 -20.85
N LYS A 102 -7.91 30.38 -20.56
CA LYS A 102 -7.39 29.15 -21.20
C LYS A 102 -7.75 29.11 -22.70
N TRP A 103 -8.95 29.47 -23.05
CA TRP A 103 -9.35 29.60 -24.46
C TRP A 103 -8.50 30.61 -25.21
N VAL A 104 -8.33 31.83 -24.66
CA VAL A 104 -7.45 32.86 -25.27
C VAL A 104 -6.03 32.35 -25.39
N ARG A 105 -5.50 31.71 -24.35
CA ARG A 105 -4.15 31.12 -24.36
C ARG A 105 -3.99 30.08 -25.47
N TRP A 106 -4.96 29.19 -25.61
CA TRP A 106 -4.96 28.16 -26.66
C TRP A 106 -5.07 28.75 -28.06
N LEU A 107 -5.99 29.70 -28.31
CA LEU A 107 -6.12 30.37 -29.59
C LEU A 107 -4.86 31.17 -29.96
N THR A 108 -4.24 31.84 -28.99
CA THR A 108 -2.96 32.54 -29.18
C THR A 108 -1.84 31.56 -29.54
N TYR A 109 -1.83 30.40 -28.90
CA TYR A 109 -0.88 29.33 -29.25
C TYR A 109 -1.12 28.84 -30.68
N LEU A 110 -2.36 28.56 -31.07
CA LEU A 110 -2.69 28.10 -32.40
C LEU A 110 -2.25 29.10 -33.48
N SER A 111 -2.51 30.38 -33.28
CA SER A 111 -2.09 31.43 -34.25
C SER A 111 -0.59 31.49 -34.40
N ARG A 112 0.18 31.26 -33.31
CA ARG A 112 1.63 31.29 -33.36
C ARG A 112 2.23 30.02 -33.99
N VAL A 113 1.74 28.83 -33.60
CA VAL A 113 2.24 27.55 -34.14
C VAL A 113 1.94 27.40 -35.63
N ALA A 114 0.83 27.97 -36.09
CA ALA A 114 0.50 27.98 -37.53
C ALA A 114 1.51 28.78 -38.37
N ILE A 115 2.14 29.80 -37.77
CA ILE A 115 3.16 30.64 -38.44
C ILE A 115 4.56 30.07 -38.19
N ASN A 116 4.84 29.63 -36.97
CA ASN A 116 6.13 29.08 -36.57
C ASN A 116 5.94 27.72 -35.84
N PRO A 117 6.20 26.60 -36.52
CA PRO A 117 6.09 25.26 -35.92
C PRO A 117 6.96 25.02 -34.68
N GLY A 118 8.03 25.80 -34.49
CA GLY A 118 8.90 25.74 -33.30
C GLY A 118 8.36 26.54 -32.09
N THR A 119 7.10 26.96 -32.11
CA THR A 119 6.49 27.68 -30.97
C THR A 119 6.43 26.76 -29.73
N PRO A 120 6.97 27.22 -28.57
CA PRO A 120 6.93 26.41 -27.37
C PRO A 120 5.48 26.13 -26.91
N PRO A 121 5.22 25.00 -26.26
CA PRO A 121 3.92 24.63 -25.73
C PRO A 121 3.30 25.72 -24.86
N CYS A 122 1.98 25.92 -24.96
CA CYS A 122 1.31 26.89 -24.09
C CYS A 122 1.05 26.35 -22.68
N ILE A 123 1.08 25.03 -22.50
CA ILE A 123 1.06 24.33 -21.21
C ILE A 123 1.94 23.09 -21.30
N GLU A 124 2.79 22.89 -20.32
CA GLU A 124 3.63 21.68 -20.22
C GLU A 124 2.90 20.57 -19.48
N PRO A 125 3.06 19.30 -19.90
CA PRO A 125 2.62 18.16 -19.13
C PRO A 125 3.30 18.14 -17.76
N LEU A 126 2.68 17.49 -16.77
CA LEU A 126 3.35 17.23 -15.49
C LEU A 126 4.60 16.34 -15.72
N PRO A 127 5.67 16.47 -14.91
CA PRO A 127 6.92 15.72 -15.13
C PRO A 127 6.75 14.19 -15.21
N GLN A 128 5.72 13.66 -14.53
CA GLN A 128 5.37 12.24 -14.54
C GLN A 128 4.50 11.84 -15.75
N ASP A 129 3.88 12.80 -16.46
CA ASP A 129 3.05 12.51 -17.64
C ASP A 129 3.92 12.36 -18.88
N LYS A 130 4.13 11.14 -19.30
CA LYS A 130 4.98 10.79 -20.46
C LYS A 130 4.23 10.58 -21.77
N ARG A 131 2.92 10.86 -21.81
CA ARG A 131 2.07 10.59 -22.99
C ARG A 131 2.42 11.42 -24.22
N PHE A 132 2.97 12.63 -24.03
CA PHE A 132 3.15 13.63 -25.08
C PHE A 132 4.62 14.06 -25.26
N VAL A 133 5.55 13.16 -24.97
CA VAL A 133 7.00 13.46 -24.96
C VAL A 133 7.62 13.37 -26.35
N ASP A 134 7.10 12.49 -27.22
CA ASP A 134 7.64 12.31 -28.57
C ASP A 134 7.45 13.57 -29.42
N ASP A 135 8.44 13.90 -30.26
CA ASP A 135 8.46 15.09 -31.11
C ASP A 135 7.29 15.14 -32.10
N VAL A 136 6.73 14.00 -32.50
CA VAL A 136 5.56 13.96 -33.41
C VAL A 136 4.32 14.64 -32.81
N TRP A 137 4.22 14.73 -31.48
CA TRP A 137 3.16 15.46 -30.81
C TRP A 137 3.28 16.97 -30.97
N GLN A 138 4.43 17.51 -31.33
CA GLN A 138 4.64 18.94 -31.55
C GLN A 138 4.13 19.42 -32.91
N GLN A 139 3.69 18.50 -33.77
CA GLN A 139 3.19 18.82 -35.12
C GLN A 139 1.69 19.09 -35.12
N LEU A 140 1.22 20.02 -35.98
CA LEU A 140 -0.21 20.19 -36.23
C LEU A 140 -0.79 18.96 -36.96
N PRO A 141 -2.01 18.55 -36.59
CA PRO A 141 -2.96 19.12 -35.62
C PRO A 141 -2.74 18.65 -34.18
N PHE A 142 -1.83 17.71 -33.92
CA PHE A 142 -1.68 16.99 -32.65
C PHE A 142 -1.29 17.90 -31.49
N CYS A 143 -0.40 18.86 -31.75
CA CYS A 143 -0.01 19.83 -30.72
C CYS A 143 -1.22 20.67 -30.26
N ALA A 144 -2.11 21.02 -31.17
CA ALA A 144 -3.35 21.73 -30.82
C ALA A 144 -4.27 20.88 -29.93
N ILE A 145 -4.40 19.59 -30.26
CA ILE A 145 -5.29 18.66 -29.58
C ILE A 145 -4.79 18.38 -28.14
N TYR A 146 -3.50 18.01 -27.95
CA TYR A 146 -3.03 17.69 -26.62
C TYR A 146 -2.90 18.91 -25.72
N GLN A 147 -2.58 20.09 -26.28
CA GLN A 147 -2.56 21.34 -25.51
C GLN A 147 -3.97 21.74 -25.01
N ALA A 148 -5.01 21.55 -25.84
CA ALA A 148 -6.39 21.73 -25.40
C ALA A 148 -6.76 20.77 -24.27
N PHE A 149 -6.38 19.50 -24.39
CA PHE A 149 -6.59 18.47 -23.39
C PHE A 149 -5.92 18.80 -22.05
N LEU A 150 -4.64 19.20 -22.04
CA LEU A 150 -3.94 19.60 -20.82
C LEU A 150 -4.58 20.84 -20.16
N LEU A 151 -5.00 21.83 -20.95
CA LEU A 151 -5.72 23.00 -20.43
C LEU A 151 -7.05 22.61 -19.80
N GLN A 152 -7.76 21.63 -20.39
CA GLN A 152 -9.00 21.08 -19.84
C GLN A 152 -8.75 20.30 -18.55
N GLN A 153 -7.71 19.45 -18.47
CA GLN A 153 -7.33 18.78 -17.24
C GLN A 153 -7.03 19.77 -16.11
N GLN A 154 -6.26 20.81 -16.41
CA GLN A 154 -5.96 21.86 -15.43
C GLN A 154 -7.21 22.64 -15.00
N TRP A 155 -8.17 22.85 -15.89
CA TRP A 155 -9.44 23.51 -15.53
C TRP A 155 -10.26 22.64 -14.58
N TRP A 156 -10.42 21.35 -14.89
CA TRP A 156 -11.12 20.41 -14.03
C TRP A 156 -10.46 20.25 -12.67
N TYR A 157 -9.14 20.20 -12.61
CA TYR A 157 -8.44 20.23 -11.33
C TYR A 157 -8.82 21.44 -10.48
N ASN A 158 -8.86 22.63 -11.08
CA ASN A 158 -9.32 23.83 -10.38
C ASN A 158 -10.82 23.79 -10.01
N ALA A 159 -11.66 23.12 -10.79
CA ALA A 159 -13.09 22.99 -10.53
C ALA A 159 -13.39 22.00 -9.39
N THR A 160 -12.53 21.01 -9.20
CA THR A 160 -12.73 19.95 -8.20
C THR A 160 -11.96 20.19 -6.91
N THR A 161 -11.06 21.19 -6.84
CA THR A 161 -10.22 21.46 -5.67
C THR A 161 -10.38 22.88 -5.14
N GLY A 162 -10.10 23.08 -3.84
CA GLY A 162 -10.09 24.38 -3.18
C GLY A 162 -11.48 25.02 -3.08
N ILE A 163 -12.52 24.23 -2.87
CA ILE A 163 -13.90 24.70 -2.63
C ILE A 163 -14.14 24.69 -1.12
N ARG A 164 -14.41 25.86 -0.56
CA ARG A 164 -14.63 26.02 0.88
C ARG A 164 -15.85 25.21 1.35
N GLY A 165 -15.66 24.38 2.37
CA GLY A 165 -16.71 23.58 2.99
C GLY A 165 -16.75 22.13 2.53
N VAL A 166 -16.21 21.79 1.36
CA VAL A 166 -16.09 20.40 0.91
C VAL A 166 -15.16 19.63 1.85
N ALA A 167 -15.60 18.46 2.26
CA ALA A 167 -14.75 17.57 3.08
C ALA A 167 -13.47 17.19 2.31
N PRO A 168 -12.27 17.28 2.93
CA PRO A 168 -10.99 17.06 2.22
C PRO A 168 -10.91 15.73 1.49
N ARG A 169 -11.56 14.72 2.03
CA ARG A 169 -11.65 13.40 1.41
C ARG A 169 -12.52 13.41 0.16
N HIS A 170 -13.70 14.03 0.22
CA HIS A 170 -14.61 14.14 -0.93
C HIS A 170 -13.97 14.95 -2.05
N GLU A 171 -13.26 16.03 -1.71
CA GLU A 171 -12.48 16.82 -2.67
C GLU A 171 -11.48 15.92 -3.42
N ARG A 172 -10.68 15.16 -2.69
CA ARG A 172 -9.71 14.22 -3.30
C ARG A 172 -10.39 13.15 -4.15
N THR A 173 -11.49 12.57 -3.66
CA THR A 173 -12.25 11.53 -4.39
C THR A 173 -12.81 12.08 -5.71
N VAL A 174 -13.43 13.29 -5.69
CA VAL A 174 -13.99 13.92 -6.89
C VAL A 174 -12.88 14.32 -7.87
N ALA A 175 -11.79 14.90 -7.38
CA ALA A 175 -10.65 15.27 -8.21
C ALA A 175 -10.03 14.04 -8.89
N PHE A 176 -9.89 12.95 -8.15
CA PHE A 176 -9.42 11.67 -8.67
C PHE A 176 -10.38 11.10 -9.72
N ALA A 177 -11.67 11.00 -9.42
CA ALA A 177 -12.67 10.47 -10.35
C ALA A 177 -12.73 11.27 -11.66
N MET A 178 -12.68 12.60 -11.56
CA MET A 178 -12.63 13.46 -12.75
C MET A 178 -11.35 13.27 -13.55
N ARG A 179 -10.20 13.06 -12.89
CA ARG A 179 -8.96 12.72 -13.59
C ARG A 179 -9.09 11.39 -14.34
N GLN A 180 -9.68 10.35 -13.71
CA GLN A 180 -9.93 9.07 -14.38
C GLN A 180 -10.80 9.25 -15.64
N ILE A 181 -11.89 10.02 -15.54
CA ILE A 181 -12.76 10.31 -16.69
C ILE A 181 -11.99 11.02 -17.80
N LEU A 182 -11.17 12.01 -17.46
CA LEU A 182 -10.36 12.72 -18.45
C LEU A 182 -9.31 11.83 -19.10
N ASP A 183 -8.69 10.94 -18.33
CA ASP A 183 -7.68 10.01 -18.84
C ASP A 183 -8.29 9.01 -19.85
N VAL A 184 -9.56 8.60 -19.68
CA VAL A 184 -10.29 7.81 -20.70
C VAL A 184 -10.31 8.56 -22.05
N PHE A 185 -10.56 9.88 -22.02
CA PHE A 185 -10.67 10.73 -23.20
C PHE A 185 -9.34 11.37 -23.62
N SER A 186 -8.22 10.89 -23.10
CA SER A 186 -6.91 11.37 -23.53
C SER A 186 -6.71 11.15 -25.04
N PRO A 187 -6.23 12.16 -25.78
CA PRO A 187 -5.97 12.01 -27.22
C PRO A 187 -4.93 10.91 -27.53
N SER A 188 -4.11 10.54 -26.57
CA SER A 188 -3.17 9.42 -26.70
C SER A 188 -3.84 8.05 -26.86
N ASN A 189 -5.09 7.90 -26.44
CA ASN A 189 -5.79 6.61 -26.40
C ASN A 189 -6.49 6.26 -27.72
N PHE A 190 -6.57 7.17 -28.69
CA PHE A 190 -7.34 6.95 -29.90
C PHE A 190 -6.46 7.01 -31.14
N LEU A 191 -6.67 6.06 -32.06
CA LEU A 191 -5.95 5.98 -33.32
C LEU A 191 -5.92 7.33 -34.06
N ALA A 192 -7.07 8.00 -34.19
CA ALA A 192 -7.19 9.24 -34.99
C ALA A 192 -6.46 10.46 -34.38
N THR A 193 -6.18 10.46 -33.10
CA THR A 193 -5.58 11.59 -32.37
C THR A 193 -4.19 11.32 -31.83
N ASN A 194 -3.72 10.07 -31.93
CA ASN A 194 -2.38 9.68 -31.50
C ASN A 194 -1.43 9.63 -32.70
N PRO A 195 -0.50 10.59 -32.86
CA PRO A 195 0.40 10.65 -34.01
C PRO A 195 1.39 9.48 -34.06
N GLU A 196 1.83 8.95 -32.93
CA GLU A 196 2.73 7.81 -32.87
C GLU A 196 2.07 6.55 -33.44
N VAL A 197 0.80 6.31 -33.05
CA VAL A 197 0.02 5.17 -33.54
C VAL A 197 -0.31 5.35 -35.03
N LEU A 198 -0.69 6.57 -35.45
CA LEU A 198 -0.97 6.87 -36.87
C LEU A 198 0.26 6.65 -37.73
N TRP A 199 1.41 7.15 -37.31
CA TRP A 199 2.66 6.97 -38.03
C TRP A 199 3.03 5.49 -38.15
N GLN A 200 2.95 4.73 -37.07
CA GLN A 200 3.22 3.30 -37.07
C GLN A 200 2.23 2.53 -37.96
N THR A 201 0.93 2.89 -37.87
CA THR A 201 -0.11 2.26 -38.69
C THR A 201 0.14 2.51 -40.21
N PHE A 202 0.55 3.72 -40.56
CA PHE A 202 0.88 4.06 -41.93
C PHE A 202 2.15 3.33 -42.40
N SER A 203 3.21 3.35 -41.60
CA SER A 203 4.50 2.71 -41.96
C SER A 203 4.41 1.19 -42.05
N GLU A 204 3.56 0.55 -41.23
CA GLU A 204 3.34 -0.90 -41.25
C GLU A 204 2.15 -1.35 -42.12
N GLY A 205 1.50 -0.41 -42.86
CA GLY A 205 0.32 -0.74 -43.67
C GLY A 205 -0.85 -1.30 -42.88
N GLY A 206 -0.99 -0.91 -41.57
CA GLY A 206 -2.04 -1.37 -40.68
C GLY A 206 -1.75 -2.69 -39.97
N TYR A 207 -0.61 -3.32 -40.17
CA TYR A 207 -0.29 -4.61 -39.57
C TYR A 207 -0.17 -4.55 -38.03
N ASN A 208 0.25 -3.41 -37.47
CA ASN A 208 0.21 -3.13 -36.02
C ASN A 208 -1.19 -3.34 -35.43
N LEU A 209 -2.23 -2.85 -36.11
CA LEU A 209 -3.63 -2.98 -35.64
C LEU A 209 -4.09 -4.45 -35.72
N PHE A 210 -3.70 -5.19 -36.76
CA PHE A 210 -4.01 -6.61 -36.86
C PHE A 210 -3.37 -7.40 -35.70
N ARG A 211 -2.10 -7.15 -35.39
CA ARG A 211 -1.44 -7.72 -34.18
C ARG A 211 -2.17 -7.30 -32.91
N GLY A 212 -2.54 -6.03 -32.81
CA GLY A 212 -3.25 -5.47 -31.65
C GLY A 212 -4.60 -6.14 -31.39
N VAL A 213 -5.41 -6.34 -32.43
CA VAL A 213 -6.68 -7.09 -32.33
C VAL A 213 -6.45 -8.52 -31.89
N ARG A 214 -5.44 -9.19 -32.42
CA ARG A 214 -5.09 -10.55 -31.99
C ARG A 214 -4.71 -10.58 -30.51
N HIS A 215 -3.86 -9.63 -30.03
CA HIS A 215 -3.51 -9.52 -28.63
C HIS A 215 -4.73 -9.29 -27.75
N PHE A 216 -5.65 -8.42 -28.18
CA PHE A 216 -6.89 -8.15 -27.45
C PHE A 216 -7.76 -9.41 -27.31
N ILE A 217 -7.93 -10.18 -28.40
CA ILE A 217 -8.72 -11.42 -28.36
C ILE A 217 -8.08 -12.44 -27.42
N GLU A 218 -6.76 -12.65 -27.52
CA GLU A 218 -6.01 -13.55 -26.64
C GLU A 218 -6.16 -13.18 -25.16
N ASP A 219 -6.04 -11.89 -24.84
CA ASP A 219 -6.15 -11.40 -23.46
C ASP A 219 -7.60 -11.48 -22.95
N TRP A 220 -8.59 -11.21 -23.83
CA TRP A 220 -10.01 -11.35 -23.54
C TRP A 220 -10.40 -12.80 -23.24
N GLU A 221 -9.97 -13.75 -24.05
CA GLU A 221 -10.21 -15.19 -23.84
C GLU A 221 -9.62 -15.65 -22.50
N ARG A 222 -8.41 -15.19 -22.16
CA ARG A 222 -7.78 -15.50 -20.87
C ARG A 222 -8.54 -14.90 -19.70
N ALA A 223 -8.96 -13.65 -19.82
CA ALA A 223 -9.70 -12.96 -18.78
C ALA A 223 -11.04 -13.66 -18.47
N ILE A 224 -11.79 -14.09 -19.52
CA ILE A 224 -13.03 -14.84 -19.34
C ILE A 224 -12.76 -16.23 -18.73
N ALA A 225 -11.70 -16.90 -19.17
CA ALA A 225 -11.30 -18.21 -18.66
C ALA A 225 -10.68 -18.15 -17.24
N GLY A 226 -10.51 -16.97 -16.65
CA GLY A 226 -9.87 -16.80 -15.36
C GLY A 226 -8.37 -17.13 -15.34
N ARG A 227 -7.71 -17.12 -16.50
CA ARG A 227 -6.29 -17.44 -16.62
C ARG A 227 -5.43 -16.20 -16.37
N LYS A 228 -4.21 -16.41 -15.89
CA LYS A 228 -3.20 -15.36 -15.71
C LYS A 228 -2.78 -14.78 -17.08
N PRO A 229 -2.19 -13.54 -17.10
CA PRO A 229 -1.68 -12.93 -18.33
C PRO A 229 -0.69 -13.83 -19.10
N ILE A 230 -0.59 -13.64 -20.42
CA ILE A 230 0.33 -14.38 -21.28
C ILE A 230 1.78 -14.14 -20.83
N GLY A 231 2.56 -15.21 -20.79
CA GLY A 231 3.97 -15.21 -20.42
C GLY A 231 4.22 -15.53 -18.95
N THR A 232 3.18 -15.50 -18.09
CA THR A 232 3.32 -15.92 -16.68
C THR A 232 3.69 -17.39 -16.55
N GLU A 233 3.35 -18.21 -17.53
CA GLU A 233 3.66 -19.65 -17.55
C GLU A 233 5.17 -19.93 -17.60
N ALA A 234 5.96 -18.95 -18.03
CA ALA A 234 7.42 -19.06 -18.04
C ALA A 234 8.03 -18.96 -16.62
N PHE A 235 7.26 -18.47 -15.64
CA PHE A 235 7.72 -18.26 -14.28
C PHE A 235 6.99 -19.22 -13.34
N GLN A 236 7.72 -20.18 -12.79
CA GLN A 236 7.16 -21.21 -11.93
C GLN A 236 7.96 -21.29 -10.62
N ALA A 237 7.25 -21.16 -9.51
CA ALA A 237 7.84 -21.26 -8.17
C ALA A 237 8.50 -22.63 -7.98
N GLY A 238 9.76 -22.63 -7.54
CA GLY A 238 10.59 -23.81 -7.38
C GLY A 238 11.35 -24.26 -8.63
N LEU A 239 11.10 -23.65 -9.81
CA LEU A 239 11.84 -23.96 -11.04
C LEU A 239 12.76 -22.83 -11.46
N ASN A 240 12.26 -21.62 -11.56
CA ASN A 240 13.03 -20.44 -12.00
C ASN A 240 12.76 -19.18 -11.18
N VAL A 241 11.72 -19.18 -10.34
CA VAL A 241 11.50 -18.23 -9.25
C VAL A 241 11.33 -19.01 -7.94
N ALA A 242 11.62 -18.40 -6.80
CA ALA A 242 11.62 -19.06 -5.49
C ALA A 242 12.52 -20.33 -5.47
N THR A 243 13.74 -20.22 -5.99
CA THR A 243 14.62 -21.36 -6.24
C THR A 243 15.72 -21.51 -5.19
N THR A 244 15.81 -20.61 -4.20
CA THR A 244 16.82 -20.73 -3.15
C THR A 244 16.59 -22.01 -2.34
N PRO A 245 17.61 -22.90 -2.23
CA PRO A 245 17.43 -24.19 -1.57
C PRO A 245 17.06 -24.04 -0.10
N GLY A 246 16.08 -24.80 0.36
CA GLY A 246 15.59 -24.74 1.74
C GLY A 246 14.70 -25.92 2.09
N LYS A 247 14.22 -25.94 3.33
CA LYS A 247 13.27 -26.90 3.85
C LYS A 247 12.13 -26.18 4.57
N VAL A 248 10.91 -26.66 4.39
CA VAL A 248 9.78 -26.30 5.26
C VAL A 248 10.00 -27.01 6.60
N VAL A 249 10.18 -26.22 7.66
CA VAL A 249 10.50 -26.72 9.02
C VAL A 249 9.33 -26.60 9.99
N TYR A 250 8.27 -25.91 9.59
CA TYR A 250 7.01 -25.81 10.33
C TYR A 250 5.86 -25.56 9.38
N ARG A 251 4.68 -26.06 9.72
CA ARG A 251 3.43 -25.81 9.01
C ARG A 251 2.27 -25.82 9.99
N ASN A 252 1.34 -24.88 9.82
CA ASN A 252 0.02 -24.87 10.44
C ASN A 252 -1.02 -24.48 9.40
N GLU A 253 -2.25 -24.19 9.80
CA GLU A 253 -3.36 -23.82 8.93
C GLU A 253 -3.14 -22.49 8.15
N LEU A 254 -2.18 -21.65 8.57
CA LEU A 254 -1.96 -20.31 8.02
C LEU A 254 -0.59 -20.12 7.34
N ILE A 255 0.45 -20.79 7.85
CA ILE A 255 1.81 -20.60 7.35
C ILE A 255 2.56 -21.92 7.09
N GLU A 256 3.49 -21.87 6.16
CA GLU A 256 4.69 -22.67 6.11
C GLU A 256 5.89 -21.79 6.49
N LEU A 257 6.80 -22.30 7.32
CA LEU A 257 8.07 -21.65 7.63
C LEU A 257 9.19 -22.36 6.88
N ILE A 258 9.87 -21.63 5.99
CA ILE A 258 10.99 -22.14 5.21
C ILE A 258 12.29 -21.74 5.91
N GLN A 259 13.18 -22.71 6.17
CA GLN A 259 14.57 -22.48 6.54
C GLN A 259 15.45 -22.71 5.31
N TYR A 260 16.24 -21.72 4.91
CA TYR A 260 17.13 -21.86 3.75
C TYR A 260 18.45 -22.52 4.10
N VAL A 261 18.99 -23.30 3.17
CA VAL A 261 20.25 -24.03 3.33
C VAL A 261 21.41 -23.03 3.34
N PRO A 262 22.29 -23.06 4.36
CA PRO A 262 23.48 -22.22 4.38
C PRO A 262 24.38 -22.46 3.18
N SER A 263 24.88 -21.40 2.56
CA SER A 263 25.83 -21.47 1.43
C SER A 263 27.27 -21.14 1.84
N THR A 264 27.47 -20.73 3.10
CA THR A 264 28.77 -20.39 3.67
C THR A 264 29.17 -21.39 4.75
N THR A 265 30.47 -21.54 5.03
CA THR A 265 31.00 -22.44 6.05
C THR A 265 30.67 -22.00 7.48
N THR A 266 30.54 -20.69 7.68
CA THR A 266 30.14 -20.07 8.94
C THR A 266 29.02 -19.10 8.70
N VAL A 267 28.16 -18.92 9.72
CA VAL A 267 27.04 -17.99 9.68
C VAL A 267 27.00 -17.12 10.93
N HIS A 268 26.40 -15.95 10.84
CA HIS A 268 26.05 -15.15 12.01
C HIS A 268 25.08 -15.94 12.89
N PRO A 269 25.26 -15.93 14.23
CA PRO A 269 24.45 -16.76 15.11
C PRO A 269 23.01 -16.30 15.24
N GLU A 270 22.73 -15.01 15.02
CA GLU A 270 21.39 -14.45 15.02
C GLU A 270 20.73 -14.70 13.66
N PRO A 271 19.65 -15.50 13.60
CA PRO A 271 18.97 -15.78 12.34
C PRO A 271 18.11 -14.58 11.88
N VAL A 272 17.82 -14.53 10.59
CA VAL A 272 16.91 -13.56 9.98
C VAL A 272 15.56 -14.22 9.73
N LEU A 273 14.48 -13.67 10.30
CA LEU A 273 13.10 -14.03 9.96
C LEU A 273 12.53 -12.99 9.00
N ILE A 274 12.03 -13.43 7.86
CA ILE A 274 11.33 -12.56 6.90
C ILE A 274 9.83 -12.82 6.98
N VAL A 275 9.07 -11.74 7.22
CA VAL A 275 7.61 -11.70 7.27
C VAL A 275 7.13 -10.92 6.04
N PRO A 276 6.80 -11.59 4.93
CA PRO A 276 6.32 -10.93 3.71
C PRO A 276 4.87 -10.48 3.86
N ALA A 277 4.41 -9.65 2.94
CA ALA A 277 2.98 -9.35 2.81
C ALA A 277 2.20 -10.64 2.46
N TRP A 278 0.98 -10.76 3.00
CA TRP A 278 0.10 -11.91 2.73
C TRP A 278 -0.86 -11.70 1.56
N ILE A 279 -0.91 -10.49 1.00
CA ILE A 279 -1.72 -10.17 -0.19
C ILE A 279 -1.12 -10.70 -1.49
N MET A 280 0.13 -11.15 -1.42
CA MET A 280 0.91 -11.68 -2.53
C MET A 280 1.71 -12.88 -2.05
N LYS A 281 2.13 -13.72 -2.98
CA LYS A 281 3.05 -14.82 -2.67
C LYS A 281 4.37 -14.28 -2.14
N TYR A 282 4.99 -15.00 -1.20
CA TYR A 282 6.18 -14.56 -0.47
C TYR A 282 7.41 -14.27 -1.33
N TYR A 283 7.49 -14.86 -2.53
CA TYR A 283 8.73 -14.98 -3.29
C TYR A 283 9.18 -13.73 -4.03
N ILE A 284 8.58 -12.57 -3.81
CA ILE A 284 9.16 -11.30 -4.26
C ILE A 284 10.59 -11.10 -3.70
N LEU A 285 10.84 -11.59 -2.49
CA LEU A 285 12.15 -11.50 -1.85
C LEU A 285 13.06 -12.71 -2.17
N ASP A 286 12.53 -13.69 -2.90
CA ASP A 286 13.25 -14.83 -3.47
C ASP A 286 12.83 -15.02 -4.94
N LEU A 287 12.89 -13.95 -5.73
CA LEU A 287 12.32 -13.88 -7.06
C LEU A 287 13.11 -14.76 -8.04
N SER A 288 13.93 -14.19 -8.92
CA SER A 288 14.86 -14.95 -9.74
C SER A 288 16.22 -15.10 -9.04
N PRO A 289 17.08 -16.06 -9.44
CA PRO A 289 18.37 -16.26 -8.81
C PRO A 289 19.27 -15.01 -8.75
N GLU A 290 19.11 -14.12 -9.72
CA GLU A 290 19.92 -12.91 -9.87
C GLU A 290 19.50 -11.80 -8.92
N ASN A 291 18.20 -11.72 -8.59
CA ASN A 291 17.60 -10.65 -7.78
C ASN A 291 16.93 -11.16 -6.50
N SER A 292 17.29 -12.36 -6.02
CA SER A 292 16.82 -12.91 -4.76
C SER A 292 17.55 -12.28 -3.58
N LEU A 293 16.83 -11.53 -2.75
CA LEU A 293 17.33 -10.99 -1.48
C LEU A 293 17.67 -12.13 -0.49
N VAL A 294 16.85 -13.17 -0.47
CA VAL A 294 17.09 -14.37 0.36
C VAL A 294 18.43 -15.02 0.01
N ARG A 295 18.65 -15.29 -1.28
CA ARG A 295 19.90 -15.87 -1.77
C ARG A 295 21.11 -14.98 -1.44
N TYR A 296 20.93 -13.67 -1.56
CA TYR A 296 21.94 -12.70 -1.20
C TYR A 296 22.31 -12.77 0.29
N LEU A 297 21.31 -12.79 1.20
CA LEU A 297 21.54 -12.93 2.64
C LEU A 297 22.24 -14.24 3.02
N VAL A 298 21.76 -15.37 2.46
CA VAL A 298 22.38 -16.68 2.68
C VAL A 298 23.83 -16.67 2.19
N GLY A 299 24.11 -16.03 1.05
CA GLY A 299 25.48 -15.84 0.52
C GLY A 299 26.35 -14.92 1.36
N LYS A 300 25.76 -14.10 2.22
CA LYS A 300 26.47 -13.24 3.19
C LYS A 300 26.62 -13.85 4.59
N GLY A 301 26.25 -15.13 4.74
CA GLY A 301 26.44 -15.87 5.98
C GLY A 301 25.35 -15.63 7.01
N PHE A 302 24.11 -15.41 6.59
CA PHE A 302 22.95 -15.40 7.48
C PHE A 302 22.14 -16.69 7.35
N THR A 303 21.65 -17.20 8.48
CA THR A 303 20.59 -18.21 8.48
C THR A 303 19.26 -17.51 8.26
N VAL A 304 18.56 -17.81 7.17
CA VAL A 304 17.34 -17.13 6.79
C VAL A 304 16.13 -18.04 6.92
N PHE A 305 15.08 -17.50 7.52
CA PHE A 305 13.75 -18.09 7.60
C PHE A 305 12.74 -17.19 6.89
N MET A 306 11.78 -17.79 6.18
CA MET A 306 10.74 -17.09 5.43
C MET A 306 9.38 -17.67 5.77
N ILE A 307 8.43 -16.80 6.11
CA ILE A 307 7.02 -17.17 6.20
C ILE A 307 6.45 -17.27 4.78
N SER A 308 5.87 -18.40 4.43
CA SER A 308 5.01 -18.57 3.25
C SER A 308 3.56 -18.64 3.72
N TRP A 309 2.79 -17.58 3.45
CA TRP A 309 1.38 -17.51 3.83
C TRP A 309 0.53 -18.40 2.94
N ARG A 310 -0.43 -19.09 3.56
CA ARG A 310 -1.45 -19.84 2.83
C ARG A 310 -2.39 -18.91 2.09
N ASN A 311 -2.83 -19.29 0.88
CA ASN A 311 -3.87 -18.58 0.18
C ASN A 311 -5.24 -18.92 0.80
N PRO A 312 -5.94 -17.99 1.50
CA PRO A 312 -7.12 -18.34 2.27
C PRO A 312 -8.31 -18.74 1.39
N THR A 313 -9.05 -19.74 1.88
CA THR A 313 -10.36 -20.16 1.35
C THR A 313 -11.49 -19.57 2.21
N ALA A 314 -12.74 -19.79 1.80
CA ALA A 314 -13.91 -19.38 2.58
C ALA A 314 -13.95 -19.98 4.00
N GLU A 315 -13.32 -21.12 4.22
CA GLU A 315 -13.21 -21.77 5.53
C GLU A 315 -12.38 -20.96 6.53
N LEU A 316 -11.43 -20.16 6.02
CA LEU A 316 -10.54 -19.32 6.82
C LEU A 316 -11.05 -17.88 7.00
N ARG A 317 -12.33 -17.63 6.67
CA ARG A 317 -12.95 -16.31 6.68
C ARG A 317 -12.86 -15.56 8.01
N ASP A 318 -12.84 -16.28 9.12
CA ASP A 318 -12.87 -15.74 10.47
C ASP A 318 -11.49 -15.54 11.09
N LEU A 319 -10.40 -15.81 10.32
CA LEU A 319 -9.04 -15.47 10.75
C LEU A 319 -8.91 -13.95 10.90
N SER A 320 -8.43 -13.53 12.06
CA SER A 320 -8.22 -12.14 12.47
C SER A 320 -6.78 -11.68 12.26
N MET A 321 -6.51 -10.38 12.41
CA MET A 321 -5.15 -9.83 12.50
C MET A 321 -4.36 -10.46 13.65
N GLU A 322 -5.04 -10.76 14.78
CA GLU A 322 -4.45 -11.44 15.92
C GLU A 322 -4.03 -12.88 15.58
N ASP A 323 -4.80 -13.60 14.76
CA ASP A 323 -4.41 -14.92 14.30
C ASP A 323 -3.17 -14.86 13.40
N TYR A 324 -3.05 -13.86 12.52
CA TYR A 324 -1.85 -13.64 11.72
C TYR A 324 -0.61 -13.36 12.58
N ARG A 325 -0.77 -12.57 13.66
CA ARG A 325 0.30 -12.34 14.64
C ARG A 325 0.68 -13.65 15.34
N ARG A 326 -0.32 -14.34 15.90
CA ARG A 326 -0.12 -15.52 16.78
C ARG A 326 0.32 -16.76 15.99
N LEU A 327 -0.45 -17.13 14.95
CA LEU A 327 -0.18 -18.34 14.15
C LEU A 327 0.93 -18.10 13.11
N GLY A 328 1.16 -16.87 12.72
CA GLY A 328 2.22 -16.47 11.80
C GLY A 328 3.51 -16.14 12.54
N VAL A 329 3.63 -14.89 13.00
CA VAL A 329 4.89 -14.34 13.53
C VAL A 329 5.38 -15.08 14.78
N LEU A 330 4.52 -15.25 15.81
CA LEU A 330 4.95 -15.87 17.05
C LEU A 330 5.29 -17.36 16.87
N LYS A 331 4.53 -18.09 16.06
CA LYS A 331 4.83 -19.49 15.75
C LYS A 331 6.10 -19.66 14.93
N ALA A 332 6.40 -18.71 14.04
CA ALA A 332 7.69 -18.69 13.35
C ALA A 332 8.85 -18.47 14.34
N LEU A 333 8.70 -17.54 15.29
CA LEU A 333 9.70 -17.30 16.33
C LEU A 333 9.87 -18.52 17.26
N ASP A 334 8.78 -19.24 17.61
CA ASP A 334 8.85 -20.49 18.39
C ASP A 334 9.70 -21.55 17.67
N ALA A 335 9.45 -21.75 16.37
CA ALA A 335 10.21 -22.70 15.55
C ALA A 335 11.68 -22.29 15.41
N ILE A 336 11.96 -21.01 15.18
CA ILE A 336 13.33 -20.49 15.08
C ILE A 336 14.06 -20.66 16.39
N ASN A 337 13.45 -20.38 17.54
CA ASN A 337 14.08 -20.56 18.85
C ASN A 337 14.39 -22.02 19.14
N ALA A 338 13.60 -22.97 18.64
CA ALA A 338 13.90 -24.39 18.74
C ALA A 338 15.06 -24.83 17.83
N ILE A 339 15.22 -24.23 16.65
CA ILE A 339 16.29 -24.55 15.69
C ILE A 339 17.58 -23.80 16.05
N CYS A 340 17.48 -22.56 16.50
CA CYS A 340 18.56 -21.66 16.88
C CYS A 340 18.43 -21.27 18.36
N PRO A 341 18.63 -22.20 19.33
CA PRO A 341 18.32 -21.96 20.74
C PRO A 341 19.17 -20.83 21.32
N ASN A 342 18.54 -20.00 22.17
CA ASN A 342 19.15 -18.86 22.84
C ASN A 342 19.78 -17.82 21.89
N ARG A 343 19.21 -17.65 20.72
CA ARG A 343 19.61 -16.61 19.75
C ARG A 343 18.46 -15.67 19.48
N PRO A 344 18.62 -14.37 19.72
CA PRO A 344 17.62 -13.40 19.31
C PRO A 344 17.62 -13.27 17.78
N VAL A 345 16.48 -12.84 17.22
CA VAL A 345 16.17 -12.90 15.80
C VAL A 345 16.22 -11.50 15.18
N HIS A 346 16.87 -11.35 14.04
CA HIS A 346 16.70 -10.21 13.16
C HIS A 346 15.38 -10.38 12.40
N ALA A 347 14.35 -9.63 12.75
CA ALA A 347 13.06 -9.74 12.07
C ALA A 347 12.93 -8.70 10.97
N CYS A 348 12.53 -9.11 9.77
CA CYS A 348 12.36 -8.27 8.60
C CYS A 348 10.92 -8.38 8.08
N GLY A 349 10.18 -7.28 8.07
CA GLY A 349 8.81 -7.23 7.55
C GLY A 349 8.73 -6.44 6.24
N TYR A 350 8.07 -6.99 5.23
CA TYR A 350 7.84 -6.32 3.95
C TYR A 350 6.37 -5.93 3.80
N CYS A 351 6.11 -4.65 3.49
CA CYS A 351 4.77 -4.08 3.27
C CYS A 351 3.84 -4.41 4.46
N LEU A 352 2.70 -5.05 4.25
CA LEU A 352 1.78 -5.51 5.31
C LEU A 352 2.46 -6.41 6.35
N GLY A 353 3.41 -7.24 5.93
CA GLY A 353 4.22 -8.04 6.85
C GLY A 353 5.05 -7.19 7.80
N GLY A 354 5.48 -6.01 7.37
CA GLY A 354 6.15 -5.03 8.23
C GLY A 354 5.20 -4.38 9.23
N THR A 355 3.99 -4.03 8.82
CA THR A 355 2.95 -3.53 9.74
C THR A 355 2.62 -4.57 10.81
N LEU A 356 2.39 -5.84 10.40
CA LEU A 356 2.14 -6.94 11.33
C LEU A 356 3.33 -7.20 12.28
N LEU A 357 4.55 -7.17 11.75
CA LEU A 357 5.76 -7.31 12.54
C LEU A 357 5.90 -6.18 13.56
N THR A 358 5.54 -4.96 13.20
CA THR A 358 5.59 -3.80 14.12
C THR A 358 4.56 -3.96 15.24
N ILE A 359 3.34 -4.43 14.93
CA ILE A 359 2.31 -4.78 15.93
C ILE A 359 2.83 -5.87 16.87
N ALA A 360 3.42 -6.93 16.31
CA ALA A 360 4.00 -8.02 17.11
C ALA A 360 5.15 -7.52 17.99
N ALA A 361 6.05 -6.71 17.46
CA ALA A 361 7.20 -6.16 18.19
C ALA A 361 6.77 -5.23 19.34
N ALA A 362 5.74 -4.39 19.14
CA ALA A 362 5.21 -3.54 20.20
C ALA A 362 4.54 -4.37 21.31
N ALA A 363 3.79 -5.41 20.96
CA ALA A 363 3.19 -6.33 21.94
C ALA A 363 4.28 -7.10 22.72
N MET A 364 5.30 -7.64 22.02
CA MET A 364 6.43 -8.32 22.63
C MET A 364 7.21 -7.41 23.59
N ALA A 365 7.42 -6.13 23.19
CA ALA A 365 8.10 -5.17 24.04
C ALA A 365 7.29 -4.85 25.32
N ARG A 366 5.97 -4.66 25.21
CA ARG A 366 5.06 -4.53 26.35
C ARG A 366 5.16 -5.73 27.29
N ASP A 367 5.21 -6.93 26.74
CA ASP A 367 5.18 -8.19 27.48
C ASP A 367 6.59 -8.68 27.87
N GLN A 368 7.63 -7.87 27.64
CA GLN A 368 9.04 -8.16 27.96
C GLN A 368 9.59 -9.41 27.24
N ASP A 369 9.09 -9.71 26.04
CA ASP A 369 9.62 -10.74 25.17
C ASP A 369 10.81 -10.18 24.35
N ASP A 370 12.02 -10.61 24.66
CA ASP A 370 13.29 -10.09 24.12
C ASP A 370 13.84 -10.90 22.92
N ARG A 371 13.02 -11.77 22.32
CA ARG A 371 13.45 -12.60 21.19
C ARG A 371 13.84 -11.81 19.93
N LEU A 372 13.44 -10.54 19.79
CA LEU A 372 13.82 -9.71 18.66
C LEU A 372 15.13 -8.96 18.92
N LYS A 373 16.14 -9.21 18.07
CA LYS A 373 17.42 -8.50 18.09
C LYS A 373 17.33 -7.13 17.43
N THR A 374 16.78 -7.12 16.23
CA THR A 374 16.56 -5.91 15.41
C THR A 374 15.27 -6.07 14.61
N ILE A 375 14.75 -4.95 14.13
CA ILE A 375 13.57 -4.89 13.26
C ILE A 375 13.97 -4.23 11.96
N THR A 376 13.67 -4.86 10.84
CA THR A 376 13.79 -4.25 9.50
C THR A 376 12.40 -4.08 8.91
N LEU A 377 12.09 -2.89 8.39
CA LEU A 377 10.80 -2.55 7.78
C LEU A 377 11.04 -2.12 6.33
N LEU A 378 10.55 -2.91 5.39
CA LEU A 378 10.69 -2.67 3.96
C LEU A 378 9.36 -2.16 3.40
N ALA A 379 9.28 -0.90 3.00
CA ALA A 379 8.09 -0.24 2.46
C ALA A 379 6.81 -0.51 3.30
N ALA A 380 6.92 -0.40 4.62
CA ALA A 380 5.88 -0.72 5.59
C ALA A 380 5.36 0.54 6.29
N GLU A 381 4.06 0.67 6.39
CA GLU A 381 3.39 1.77 7.09
C GLU A 381 3.01 1.39 8.51
N THR A 382 3.13 2.34 9.42
CA THR A 382 2.72 2.26 10.82
C THR A 382 1.80 3.41 11.21
N GLU A 383 1.64 4.39 10.31
CA GLU A 383 0.79 5.56 10.41
C GLU A 383 0.02 5.72 9.10
N PHE A 384 -1.30 5.79 9.14
CA PHE A 384 -2.17 5.62 7.98
C PHE A 384 -2.94 6.88 7.58
N SER A 385 -2.70 8.03 8.21
CA SER A 385 -3.41 9.28 7.86
C SER A 385 -3.11 9.78 6.44
N GLU A 386 -1.93 9.44 5.91
CA GLU A 386 -1.46 9.80 4.57
C GLU A 386 -0.98 8.56 3.78
N ALA A 387 -1.62 7.42 3.99
CA ALA A 387 -1.29 6.14 3.39
C ALA A 387 -1.66 6.07 1.89
N GLY A 388 -1.18 7.03 1.13
CA GLY A 388 -1.25 7.08 -0.32
C GLY A 388 -2.66 7.21 -0.91
N GLU A 389 -2.73 6.91 -2.20
CA GLU A 389 -3.96 7.03 -2.98
C GLU A 389 -5.03 5.98 -2.58
N LEU A 390 -4.66 4.89 -1.90
CA LEU A 390 -5.61 3.93 -1.34
C LEU A 390 -6.62 4.59 -0.41
N THR A 391 -6.23 5.62 0.34
CA THR A 391 -7.11 6.36 1.25
C THR A 391 -8.31 7.01 0.55
N LEU A 392 -8.25 7.22 -0.78
CA LEU A 392 -9.36 7.76 -1.57
C LEU A 392 -10.58 6.83 -1.55
N PHE A 393 -10.32 5.52 -1.49
CA PHE A 393 -11.35 4.47 -1.50
C PHE A 393 -11.71 3.96 -0.10
N LEU A 394 -11.12 4.50 0.97
CA LEU A 394 -11.28 3.96 2.32
C LEU A 394 -12.12 4.87 3.22
N GLY A 395 -13.43 4.73 3.21
CA GLY A 395 -14.34 5.35 4.12
C GLY A 395 -15.36 4.37 4.67
N ALA A 396 -16.07 4.76 5.71
CA ALA A 396 -17.04 3.89 6.36
C ALA A 396 -18.01 3.23 5.35
N SER A 397 -18.56 4.00 4.40
CA SER A 397 -19.45 3.49 3.36
C SER A 397 -18.75 2.53 2.39
N GLN A 398 -17.51 2.84 1.99
CA GLN A 398 -16.75 1.97 1.09
C GLN A 398 -16.33 0.67 1.79
N VAL A 399 -15.89 0.75 3.05
CA VAL A 399 -15.47 -0.42 3.83
C VAL A 399 -16.68 -1.32 4.10
N ALA A 400 -17.84 -0.77 4.48
CA ALA A 400 -19.07 -1.54 4.64
C ALA A 400 -19.45 -2.27 3.33
N TYR A 401 -19.32 -1.60 2.19
CA TYR A 401 -19.60 -2.19 0.88
C TYR A 401 -18.62 -3.34 0.54
N LEU A 402 -17.33 -3.19 0.87
CA LEU A 402 -16.35 -4.28 0.73
C LEU A 402 -16.64 -5.44 1.68
N GLU A 403 -17.04 -5.14 2.91
CA GLU A 403 -17.44 -6.16 3.90
C GLU A 403 -18.61 -6.99 3.42
N ASP A 404 -19.64 -6.36 2.82
CA ASP A 404 -20.78 -7.07 2.26
C ASP A 404 -20.35 -7.98 1.10
N THR A 405 -19.44 -7.53 0.26
CA THR A 405 -18.87 -8.34 -0.82
C THR A 405 -18.07 -9.53 -0.30
N MET A 406 -17.21 -9.29 0.70
CA MET A 406 -16.42 -10.35 1.33
C MET A 406 -17.27 -11.32 2.16
N TRP A 407 -18.39 -10.84 2.72
CA TRP A 407 -19.29 -11.67 3.51
C TRP A 407 -19.87 -12.82 2.68
N GLU A 408 -20.21 -12.60 1.42
CA GLU A 408 -20.71 -13.63 0.52
C GLU A 408 -19.68 -14.75 0.29
N GLN A 409 -18.45 -14.38 -0.06
CA GLN A 409 -17.42 -15.31 -0.52
C GLN A 409 -16.40 -15.72 0.56
N GLY A 410 -16.38 -15.04 1.71
CA GLY A 410 -15.48 -15.32 2.84
C GLY A 410 -14.10 -14.66 2.75
N TYR A 411 -13.76 -13.97 1.69
CA TYR A 411 -12.46 -13.31 1.48
C TYR A 411 -12.56 -12.15 0.49
N LEU A 412 -11.57 -11.29 0.45
CA LEU A 412 -11.35 -10.38 -0.67
C LEU A 412 -10.63 -11.11 -1.79
N ASP A 413 -11.23 -11.10 -2.99
CA ASP A 413 -10.66 -11.78 -4.15
C ASP A 413 -9.48 -10.95 -4.74
N THR A 414 -8.53 -11.66 -5.30
CA THR A 414 -7.37 -11.15 -6.03
C THR A 414 -7.73 -10.12 -7.10
N ARG A 415 -8.80 -10.35 -7.87
CA ARG A 415 -9.25 -9.45 -8.93
C ARG A 415 -9.76 -8.11 -8.40
N GLN A 416 -10.47 -8.14 -7.27
CA GLN A 416 -11.02 -6.94 -6.64
C GLN A 416 -9.89 -6.05 -6.14
N MET A 417 -8.87 -6.65 -5.55
CA MET A 417 -7.70 -5.93 -5.05
C MET A 417 -6.82 -5.39 -6.18
N SER A 418 -6.48 -6.22 -7.18
CA SER A 418 -5.68 -5.78 -8.32
C SER A 418 -6.39 -4.70 -9.14
N GLY A 419 -7.72 -4.76 -9.25
CA GLY A 419 -8.55 -3.72 -9.87
C GLY A 419 -8.41 -2.36 -9.19
N ALA A 420 -8.43 -2.31 -7.85
CA ALA A 420 -8.22 -1.08 -7.10
C ALA A 420 -6.83 -0.48 -7.38
N PHE A 421 -5.77 -1.28 -7.34
CA PHE A 421 -4.41 -0.83 -7.67
C PHE A 421 -4.25 -0.35 -9.12
N GLN A 422 -4.90 -1.03 -10.07
CA GLN A 422 -4.90 -0.62 -11.48
C GLN A 422 -5.60 0.72 -11.68
N LEU A 423 -6.73 0.96 -11.00
CA LEU A 423 -7.44 2.24 -11.06
C LEU A 423 -6.59 3.39 -10.53
N LEU A 424 -5.81 3.19 -9.47
CA LEU A 424 -4.91 4.23 -8.93
C LEU A 424 -3.87 4.70 -9.94
N ARG A 425 -3.39 3.82 -10.81
CA ARG A 425 -2.41 4.10 -11.85
C ARG A 425 -2.96 3.80 -13.26
N SER A 426 -4.22 4.12 -13.49
CA SER A 426 -4.94 3.75 -14.72
C SER A 426 -4.23 4.24 -16.00
N ASN A 427 -3.64 5.43 -15.98
CA ASN A 427 -2.89 5.92 -17.13
C ASN A 427 -1.72 4.99 -17.49
N ASP A 428 -0.92 4.57 -16.51
CA ASP A 428 0.27 3.74 -16.75
C ASP A 428 -0.08 2.26 -16.94
N LEU A 429 -1.01 1.74 -16.15
CA LEU A 429 -1.30 0.31 -16.07
C LEU A 429 -2.44 -0.13 -17.00
N ILE A 430 -3.34 0.77 -17.39
CA ILE A 430 -4.47 0.46 -18.27
C ILE A 430 -4.28 1.12 -19.64
N TRP A 431 -4.28 2.46 -19.68
CA TRP A 431 -4.35 3.19 -20.94
C TRP A 431 -3.07 3.10 -21.76
N SER A 432 -1.91 3.37 -21.17
CA SER A 432 -0.62 3.26 -21.87
C SER A 432 -0.33 1.83 -22.33
N GLN A 433 -0.69 0.83 -21.50
CA GLN A 433 -0.57 -0.58 -21.90
C GLN A 433 -1.54 -0.95 -23.03
N GLY A 434 -2.79 -0.48 -22.95
CA GLY A 434 -3.80 -0.68 -23.99
C GLY A 434 -3.36 -0.09 -25.34
N VAL A 435 -2.86 1.15 -25.34
CA VAL A 435 -2.30 1.78 -26.54
C VAL A 435 -1.14 0.96 -27.10
N ARG A 436 -0.19 0.56 -26.26
CA ARG A 436 0.98 -0.21 -26.68
C ARG A 436 0.61 -1.58 -27.23
N GLN A 437 -0.23 -2.32 -26.50
CA GLN A 437 -0.56 -3.70 -26.86
C GLN A 437 -1.58 -3.78 -28.00
N TYR A 438 -2.61 -2.94 -27.99
CA TYR A 438 -3.76 -3.08 -28.88
C TYR A 438 -3.76 -2.12 -30.06
N LEU A 439 -3.12 -0.94 -29.94
CA LEU A 439 -3.01 -0.01 -31.06
C LEU A 439 -1.64 -0.09 -31.75
N LYS A 440 -0.55 -0.23 -30.99
CA LYS A 440 0.79 -0.42 -31.58
C LYS A 440 1.09 -1.89 -31.89
N GLY A 441 0.35 -2.84 -31.31
CA GLY A 441 0.56 -4.27 -31.49
C GLY A 441 1.87 -4.78 -30.90
N GLU A 442 2.35 -4.13 -29.85
CA GLU A 442 3.59 -4.46 -29.14
C GLU A 442 3.29 -5.11 -27.80
N ARG A 443 3.72 -6.35 -27.63
CA ARG A 443 3.61 -7.03 -26.33
C ARG A 443 4.93 -6.92 -25.58
N VAL A 444 4.87 -6.36 -24.37
CA VAL A 444 6.04 -6.32 -23.49
C VAL A 444 6.34 -7.74 -23.01
N PRO A 445 7.59 -8.20 -23.09
CA PRO A 445 7.98 -9.47 -22.49
C PRO A 445 7.65 -9.50 -21.00
N MET A 446 7.07 -10.63 -20.54
CA MET A 446 6.81 -10.84 -19.12
C MET A 446 8.14 -10.90 -18.37
N THR A 447 8.23 -10.15 -17.26
CA THR A 447 9.34 -10.26 -16.31
C THR A 447 8.90 -11.08 -15.10
N ASP A 448 9.88 -11.53 -14.30
CA ASP A 448 9.65 -12.22 -13.04
C ASP A 448 8.79 -11.41 -12.06
N LEU A 449 9.08 -10.10 -11.91
CA LEU A 449 8.30 -9.20 -11.07
C LEU A 449 6.87 -9.00 -11.59
N MET A 450 6.67 -8.94 -12.92
CA MET A 450 5.33 -8.88 -13.52
C MET A 450 4.56 -10.19 -13.31
N ALA A 451 5.24 -11.34 -13.43
CA ALA A 451 4.66 -12.65 -13.18
C ALA A 451 4.26 -12.81 -11.70
N TRP A 452 5.10 -12.35 -10.76
CA TRP A 452 4.77 -12.31 -9.35
C TRP A 452 3.56 -11.41 -9.06
N ASN A 453 3.46 -10.22 -9.66
CA ASN A 453 2.29 -9.34 -9.54
C ASN A 453 0.98 -10.01 -10.02
N ALA A 454 1.08 -10.94 -10.96
CA ALA A 454 -0.05 -11.73 -11.43
C ALA A 454 -0.36 -12.96 -10.55
N ASP A 455 0.43 -13.17 -9.50
CA ASP A 455 0.31 -14.29 -8.55
C ASP A 455 -0.15 -13.82 -7.15
N ALA A 456 -1.12 -12.93 -7.13
CA ALA A 456 -1.70 -12.39 -5.90
C ALA A 456 -2.50 -13.44 -5.12
N THR A 457 -2.68 -13.21 -3.82
CA THR A 457 -3.46 -14.06 -2.91
C THR A 457 -4.75 -13.35 -2.46
N ARG A 458 -5.60 -14.08 -1.78
CA ARG A 458 -6.84 -13.59 -1.17
C ARG A 458 -6.57 -13.07 0.23
N MET A 459 -7.54 -12.35 0.80
CA MET A 459 -7.49 -11.90 2.20
C MET A 459 -8.75 -12.33 2.93
N PRO A 460 -8.66 -12.99 4.13
CA PRO A 460 -9.83 -13.39 4.89
C PRO A 460 -10.72 -12.20 5.23
N TYR A 461 -12.02 -12.41 5.21
CA TYR A 461 -13.04 -11.40 5.50
C TYR A 461 -12.73 -10.63 6.79
N ARG A 462 -12.57 -11.34 7.90
CA ARG A 462 -12.39 -10.72 9.21
C ARG A 462 -11.08 -9.93 9.31
N MET A 463 -9.97 -10.56 8.97
CA MET A 463 -8.65 -9.91 9.03
C MET A 463 -8.62 -8.63 8.19
N HIS A 464 -9.16 -8.68 6.96
CA HIS A 464 -9.15 -7.53 6.07
C HIS A 464 -10.07 -6.40 6.57
N SER A 465 -11.25 -6.73 7.10
CA SER A 465 -12.13 -5.75 7.74
C SER A 465 -11.46 -5.06 8.93
N GLU A 466 -10.82 -5.84 9.82
CA GLU A 466 -10.05 -5.30 10.95
C GLU A 466 -8.92 -4.38 10.48
N TYR A 467 -8.15 -4.80 9.47
CA TYR A 467 -7.08 -4.02 8.87
C TYR A 467 -7.57 -2.65 8.36
N LEU A 468 -8.65 -2.63 7.57
CA LEU A 468 -9.18 -1.39 7.02
C LEU A 468 -9.78 -0.47 8.11
N ARG A 469 -10.52 -1.02 9.06
CA ARG A 469 -11.19 -0.23 10.10
C ARG A 469 -10.21 0.31 11.13
N ARG A 470 -9.36 -0.56 11.68
CA ARG A 470 -8.49 -0.22 12.80
C ARG A 470 -7.26 0.59 12.37
N LEU A 471 -6.68 0.29 11.20
CA LEU A 471 -5.47 0.97 10.74
C LEU A 471 -5.81 2.15 9.82
N PHE A 472 -6.53 1.95 8.71
CA PHE A 472 -6.77 3.04 7.75
C PHE A 472 -7.82 4.06 8.20
N ILE A 473 -8.92 3.62 8.85
CA ILE A 473 -9.98 4.55 9.27
C ILE A 473 -9.66 5.16 10.63
N ALA A 474 -9.34 4.33 11.62
CA ALA A 474 -9.15 4.77 13.00
C ALA A 474 -7.69 5.10 13.34
N ASN A 475 -6.71 4.66 12.54
CA ASN A 475 -5.27 4.87 12.78
C ASN A 475 -4.81 4.43 14.18
N GLU A 476 -5.47 3.38 14.74
CA GLU A 476 -5.31 2.95 16.13
C GLU A 476 -3.87 2.66 16.53
N LEU A 477 -3.04 2.17 15.58
CA LEU A 477 -1.64 1.82 15.84
C LEU A 477 -0.81 3.05 16.16
N ALA A 478 -0.94 4.11 15.37
CA ALA A 478 -0.24 5.37 15.61
C ALA A 478 -0.77 6.12 16.82
N GLU A 479 -2.08 5.99 17.09
CA GLU A 479 -2.75 6.62 18.24
C GLU A 479 -2.53 5.86 19.56
N GLY A 480 -1.83 4.71 19.55
CA GLY A 480 -1.62 3.88 20.74
C GLY A 480 -2.89 3.23 21.30
N GLN A 481 -3.89 3.07 20.42
CA GLN A 481 -5.20 2.47 20.77
C GLN A 481 -5.36 1.05 20.22
N TYR A 482 -4.38 0.57 19.44
CA TYR A 482 -4.43 -0.77 18.89
C TYR A 482 -4.26 -1.81 20.01
N GLU A 483 -5.25 -2.68 20.17
CA GLU A 483 -5.23 -3.71 21.21
C GLU A 483 -4.74 -5.04 20.66
N VAL A 484 -3.86 -5.68 21.42
CA VAL A 484 -3.40 -7.06 21.26
C VAL A 484 -3.72 -7.82 22.55
N GLU A 485 -4.46 -8.92 22.43
CA GLU A 485 -4.94 -9.71 23.59
C GLU A 485 -5.73 -8.86 24.62
N GLY A 486 -6.50 -7.89 24.11
CA GLY A 486 -7.33 -6.99 24.94
C GLY A 486 -6.55 -5.90 25.67
N HIS A 487 -5.28 -5.71 25.38
CA HIS A 487 -4.44 -4.67 25.96
C HIS A 487 -3.85 -3.77 24.87
N PRO A 488 -3.84 -2.44 25.04
CA PRO A 488 -3.25 -1.53 24.07
C PRO A 488 -1.75 -1.74 23.95
N ILE A 489 -1.24 -1.48 22.75
CA ILE A 489 0.19 -1.47 22.46
C ILE A 489 0.64 -0.06 22.06
N ALA A 490 1.90 0.26 22.32
CA ALA A 490 2.50 1.52 21.90
C ALA A 490 3.80 1.28 21.12
N LEU A 491 3.95 1.95 20.00
CA LEU A 491 5.17 1.87 19.19
C LEU A 491 6.38 2.44 19.93
N SER A 492 6.13 3.34 20.89
CA SER A 492 7.15 3.88 21.79
C SER A 492 7.75 2.85 22.74
N ASP A 493 7.14 1.67 22.91
CA ASP A 493 7.69 0.60 23.75
C ASP A 493 8.80 -0.20 23.04
N ILE A 494 8.86 -0.14 21.71
CA ILE A 494 9.89 -0.79 20.92
C ILE A 494 11.26 -0.19 21.26
N ARG A 495 12.22 -1.04 21.63
CA ARG A 495 13.61 -0.66 21.96
C ARG A 495 14.63 -1.25 20.99
N ALA A 496 14.27 -2.32 20.29
CA ALA A 496 15.14 -2.95 19.29
C ALA A 496 15.51 -1.94 18.19
N PRO A 497 16.77 -1.89 17.73
CA PRO A 497 17.18 -1.06 16.61
C PRO A 497 16.37 -1.36 15.35
N ILE A 498 16.03 -0.30 14.61
CA ILE A 498 15.18 -0.39 13.42
C ILE A 498 15.99 0.02 12.19
N PHE A 499 15.97 -0.82 11.15
CA PHE A 499 16.40 -0.47 9.79
C PHE A 499 15.17 -0.30 8.91
N MET A 500 14.97 0.87 8.35
CA MET A 500 13.75 1.20 7.64
C MET A 500 14.05 1.60 6.21
N VAL A 501 13.41 0.94 5.24
CA VAL A 501 13.58 1.23 3.80
C VAL A 501 12.25 1.70 3.23
N ALA A 502 12.26 2.89 2.64
CA ALA A 502 11.15 3.43 1.88
C ALA A 502 11.56 3.66 0.42
N THR A 503 10.60 3.74 -0.49
CA THR A 503 10.87 3.89 -1.93
C THR A 503 10.34 5.22 -2.45
N LEU A 504 11.16 5.93 -3.26
CA LEU A 504 10.97 7.33 -3.64
C LEU A 504 9.67 7.58 -4.41
N THR A 505 9.27 6.64 -5.28
CA THR A 505 8.08 6.75 -6.13
C THR A 505 6.96 5.81 -5.72
N ASP A 506 6.90 5.50 -4.43
CA ASP A 506 5.88 4.64 -3.85
C ASP A 506 4.52 5.36 -3.77
N HIS A 507 3.49 4.72 -4.30
CA HIS A 507 2.11 5.20 -4.24
C HIS A 507 1.23 4.32 -3.33
N VAL A 508 1.77 3.18 -2.86
CA VAL A 508 1.11 2.23 -1.96
C VAL A 508 1.44 2.58 -0.51
N ALA A 509 2.73 2.74 -0.22
CA ALA A 509 3.28 3.16 1.07
C ALA A 509 4.19 4.37 0.87
N PRO A 510 3.64 5.59 0.70
CA PRO A 510 4.43 6.77 0.43
C PRO A 510 5.53 6.96 1.46
N TRP A 511 6.76 7.23 1.00
CA TRP A 511 7.92 7.27 1.89
C TRP A 511 7.78 8.27 3.05
N ARG A 512 6.98 9.34 2.86
CA ARG A 512 6.68 10.29 3.94
C ARG A 512 5.80 9.68 5.02
N SER A 513 4.85 8.82 4.64
CA SER A 513 4.04 8.06 5.59
C SER A 513 4.90 7.04 6.33
N VAL A 514 5.72 6.28 5.61
CA VAL A 514 6.70 5.35 6.21
C VAL A 514 7.63 6.08 7.17
N TYR A 515 8.13 7.28 6.81
CA TYR A 515 9.03 8.09 7.62
C TYR A 515 8.44 8.53 8.98
N LYS A 516 7.11 8.59 9.09
CA LYS A 516 6.42 9.01 10.34
C LYS A 516 6.70 8.11 11.54
N LEU A 517 7.20 6.89 11.35
CA LEU A 517 7.65 6.07 12.48
C LEU A 517 8.71 6.78 13.34
N HIS A 518 9.46 7.71 12.78
CA HIS A 518 10.37 8.57 13.53
C HIS A 518 9.68 9.40 14.63
N LEU A 519 8.38 9.65 14.52
CA LEU A 519 7.56 10.37 15.50
C LEU A 519 6.92 9.45 16.53
N LEU A 520 6.92 8.14 16.29
CA LEU A 520 6.13 7.17 17.06
C LEU A 520 6.99 6.27 17.96
N THR A 521 8.33 6.28 17.79
CA THR A 521 9.24 5.49 18.62
C THR A 521 10.53 6.24 18.94
N ASP A 522 11.09 5.96 20.11
CA ASP A 522 12.40 6.44 20.56
C ASP A 522 13.55 5.47 20.19
N ALA A 523 13.24 4.32 19.60
CA ALA A 523 14.26 3.36 19.15
C ALA A 523 15.23 4.01 18.14
N PRO A 524 16.49 3.57 18.08
CA PRO A 524 17.41 4.01 17.02
C PRO A 524 16.91 3.55 15.66
N ILE A 525 16.93 4.45 14.68
CA ILE A 525 16.44 4.19 13.30
C ILE A 525 17.53 4.52 12.30
N ASP A 526 17.87 3.57 11.45
CA ASP A 526 18.60 3.78 10.21
C ASP A 526 17.60 3.82 9.06
N PHE A 527 17.37 5.02 8.50
CA PHE A 527 16.39 5.22 7.45
C PHE A 527 17.04 5.27 6.07
N VAL A 528 16.51 4.48 5.15
CA VAL A 528 16.92 4.42 3.75
C VAL A 528 15.77 4.87 2.85
N LEU A 529 16.05 5.80 1.94
CA LEU A 529 15.15 6.16 0.85
C LEU A 529 15.80 5.72 -0.47
N THR A 530 15.27 4.65 -1.07
CA THR A 530 15.79 4.09 -2.33
C THR A 530 15.01 4.56 -3.55
N SER A 531 15.68 4.66 -4.69
CA SER A 531 15.04 4.92 -5.97
C SER A 531 14.10 3.78 -6.39
N GLY A 532 13.07 4.10 -7.18
CA GLY A 532 12.07 3.12 -7.65
C GLY A 532 10.75 3.20 -6.88
N GLY A 533 9.82 2.34 -7.27
CA GLY A 533 8.49 2.21 -6.64
C GLY A 533 8.44 1.05 -5.65
N HIS A 534 7.24 0.80 -5.11
CA HIS A 534 6.97 -0.10 -3.98
C HIS A 534 7.71 -1.45 -4.04
N ASN A 535 7.63 -2.14 -5.16
CA ASN A 535 8.26 -3.45 -5.34
C ASN A 535 9.68 -3.32 -5.93
N ALA A 536 9.81 -2.54 -7.01
CA ALA A 536 11.07 -2.42 -7.74
C ALA A 536 12.18 -1.69 -6.95
N GLY A 537 11.84 -0.84 -5.97
CA GLY A 537 12.83 -0.22 -5.07
C GLY A 537 13.34 -1.18 -4.00
N ILE A 538 12.53 -2.17 -3.62
CA ILE A 538 12.93 -3.20 -2.65
C ILE A 538 13.75 -4.31 -3.34
N VAL A 539 13.30 -4.81 -4.49
CA VAL A 539 14.09 -5.71 -5.34
C VAL A 539 15.13 -4.87 -6.08
N SER A 540 16.28 -4.70 -5.47
CA SER A 540 17.35 -3.80 -5.89
C SER A 540 18.71 -4.44 -5.64
N GLU A 541 18.98 -5.52 -6.35
CA GLU A 541 20.21 -6.32 -6.23
C GLU A 541 21.46 -5.47 -6.56
N PRO A 542 22.62 -5.79 -5.96
CA PRO A 542 23.88 -5.14 -6.32
C PRO A 542 24.19 -5.27 -7.81
N GLY A 543 24.52 -4.15 -8.45
CA GLY A 543 24.77 -4.09 -9.89
C GLY A 543 23.53 -3.76 -10.74
N HIS A 544 22.34 -3.62 -10.14
CA HIS A 544 21.16 -3.16 -10.88
C HIS A 544 21.37 -1.74 -11.43
N PRO A 545 21.23 -1.53 -12.74
CA PRO A 545 21.51 -0.21 -13.35
C PRO A 545 20.51 0.86 -12.89
N GLY A 546 21.01 2.08 -12.67
CA GLY A 546 20.18 3.24 -12.34
C GLY A 546 19.56 3.22 -10.94
N ARG A 547 20.06 2.37 -10.04
CA ARG A 547 19.66 2.40 -8.62
C ARG A 547 20.49 3.39 -7.85
N SER A 548 19.85 4.04 -6.88
CA SER A 548 20.49 4.92 -5.90
C SER A 548 19.69 4.92 -4.61
N TYR A 549 20.32 5.32 -3.52
CA TYR A 549 19.64 5.45 -2.23
C TYR A 549 20.27 6.57 -1.39
N GLN A 550 19.54 7.02 -0.38
CA GLN A 550 20.00 7.90 0.69
C GLN A 550 19.90 7.11 2.00
N ILE A 551 20.82 7.29 2.93
CA ILE A 551 20.79 6.66 4.25
C ILE A 551 21.28 7.61 5.31
N ALA A 552 20.56 7.69 6.44
CA ALA A 552 20.99 8.40 7.63
C ALA A 552 20.41 7.77 8.89
N SER A 553 21.18 7.84 9.97
CA SER A 553 20.86 7.27 11.27
C SER A 553 20.27 8.32 12.22
N ARG A 554 19.24 7.96 12.97
CA ARG A 554 18.77 8.68 14.14
C ARG A 554 19.05 7.83 15.39
N PRO A 555 19.90 8.26 16.32
CA PRO A 555 20.13 7.53 17.56
C PRO A 555 18.86 7.49 18.43
N ALA A 556 18.85 6.62 19.44
CA ALA A 556 17.76 6.54 20.40
C ALA A 556 17.48 7.91 21.04
N GLY A 557 16.21 8.35 21.03
CA GLY A 557 15.81 9.66 21.52
C GLY A 557 16.39 10.85 20.75
N GLY A 558 16.98 10.60 19.56
CA GLY A 558 17.58 11.62 18.70
C GLY A 558 16.55 12.60 18.16
N ARG A 559 17.02 13.83 17.84
CA ARG A 559 16.16 14.88 17.30
C ARG A 559 15.50 14.45 15.99
N TYR A 560 14.20 14.72 15.87
CA TYR A 560 13.45 14.58 14.62
C TYR A 560 13.91 15.62 13.59
N VAL A 561 14.07 15.19 12.36
CA VAL A 561 14.25 16.03 11.17
C VAL A 561 13.06 15.77 10.27
N ASP A 562 12.45 16.81 9.71
CA ASP A 562 11.34 16.63 8.79
C ASP A 562 11.79 15.95 7.48
N PRO A 563 10.89 15.23 6.77
CA PRO A 563 11.27 14.42 5.62
C PRO A 563 11.86 15.23 4.46
N GLU A 564 11.40 16.46 4.22
CA GLU A 564 11.92 17.34 3.17
C GLU A 564 13.36 17.77 3.48
N THR A 565 13.59 18.24 4.70
CA THR A 565 14.94 18.59 5.17
C THR A 565 15.85 17.37 5.15
N TRP A 566 15.38 16.21 5.66
CA TRP A 566 16.15 14.98 5.66
C TRP A 566 16.61 14.60 4.24
N SER A 567 15.69 14.58 3.27
CA SER A 567 16.00 14.25 1.88
C SER A 567 16.94 15.26 1.22
N ALA A 568 16.83 16.55 1.57
CA ALA A 568 17.68 17.59 1.01
C ALA A 568 19.13 17.55 1.53
N ILE A 569 19.34 17.14 2.78
CA ILE A 569 20.68 17.14 3.41
C ILE A 569 21.40 15.79 3.33
N THR A 570 20.66 14.69 3.11
CA THR A 570 21.24 13.34 3.07
C THR A 570 21.85 13.07 1.70
N PRO A 571 23.12 12.71 1.59
CA PRO A 571 23.75 12.43 0.31
C PRO A 571 23.14 11.24 -0.41
N VAL A 572 23.06 11.33 -1.73
CA VAL A 572 22.67 10.20 -2.59
C VAL A 572 23.89 9.31 -2.83
N VAL A 573 23.69 8.00 -2.67
CA VAL A 573 24.67 6.95 -2.93
C VAL A 573 24.19 6.14 -4.15
N ASP A 574 25.05 5.97 -5.14
CA ASP A 574 24.74 5.15 -6.30
C ASP A 574 24.76 3.65 -5.96
N GLY A 575 23.83 2.89 -6.53
CA GLY A 575 23.72 1.45 -6.42
C GLY A 575 22.66 0.97 -5.46
N SER A 576 22.81 -0.28 -5.04
CA SER A 576 21.86 -1.02 -4.20
C SER A 576 22.03 -0.69 -2.71
N TRP A 577 20.92 -0.60 -1.99
CA TRP A 577 20.89 -0.48 -0.53
C TRP A 577 21.18 -1.82 0.21
N TRP A 578 21.08 -2.97 -0.48
CA TRP A 578 21.29 -4.29 0.15
C TRP A 578 22.62 -4.44 0.87
N PRO A 579 23.78 -3.99 0.31
CA PRO A 579 25.06 -4.04 1.02
C PRO A 579 25.07 -3.25 2.34
N ALA A 580 24.41 -2.07 2.36
CA ALA A 580 24.31 -1.27 3.58
C ALA A 580 23.50 -2.00 4.66
N TRP A 581 22.37 -2.62 4.28
CA TRP A 581 21.56 -3.41 5.21
C TRP A 581 22.30 -4.65 5.74
N VAL A 582 23.00 -5.39 4.88
CA VAL A 582 23.80 -6.53 5.30
C VAL A 582 24.93 -6.11 6.27
N GLY A 583 25.60 -5.00 6.00
CA GLY A 583 26.60 -4.42 6.91
C GLY A 583 25.97 -4.11 8.27
N TRP A 584 24.82 -3.46 8.27
CA TRP A 584 24.07 -3.15 9.49
C TRP A 584 23.63 -4.39 10.29
N LEU A 585 23.14 -5.44 9.62
CA LEU A 585 22.83 -6.73 10.27
C LEU A 585 24.08 -7.36 10.90
N ALA A 586 25.20 -7.34 10.19
CA ALA A 586 26.47 -7.88 10.69
C ALA A 586 27.00 -7.11 11.93
N GLU A 587 26.86 -5.79 11.95
CA GLU A 587 27.21 -4.94 13.11
C GLU A 587 26.37 -5.25 14.34
N HIS A 588 25.13 -5.70 14.15
CA HIS A 588 24.20 -6.09 15.21
C HIS A 588 24.28 -7.60 15.54
N SER A 589 25.15 -8.34 14.88
CA SER A 589 25.34 -9.77 15.08
C SER A 589 26.63 -10.07 15.85
N ALA A 590 26.65 -11.21 16.51
CA ALA A 590 27.88 -11.76 17.06
C ALA A 590 28.78 -12.35 15.96
N ALA A 591 30.02 -12.69 16.31
CA ALA A 591 30.98 -13.26 15.35
C ALA A 591 30.45 -14.56 14.72
N PRO A 592 30.65 -14.75 13.40
CA PRO A 592 30.19 -15.94 12.69
C PRO A 592 30.72 -17.26 13.29
N GLY A 593 29.83 -18.23 13.38
CA GLY A 593 30.11 -19.56 13.90
C GLY A 593 29.54 -20.67 13.03
N LYS A 594 29.43 -21.86 13.57
CA LYS A 594 28.85 -23.00 12.86
C LYS A 594 27.37 -22.76 12.58
N ALA A 595 26.92 -23.05 11.35
CA ALA A 595 25.52 -23.00 10.98
C ALA A 595 24.65 -23.92 11.84
N PRO A 596 23.42 -23.51 12.21
CA PRO A 596 22.48 -24.40 12.89
C PRO A 596 22.10 -25.57 11.98
N GLY A 597 21.59 -26.65 12.58
CA GLY A 597 21.02 -27.77 11.83
C GLY A 597 19.79 -27.33 11.03
N MET A 598 19.50 -28.09 9.97
CA MET A 598 18.24 -27.94 9.26
C MET A 598 17.13 -28.60 10.08
N ALA A 599 16.13 -27.80 10.51
CA ALA A 599 15.05 -28.26 11.38
C ALA A 599 15.49 -28.67 12.81
N ALA A 600 14.53 -28.96 13.68
CA ALA A 600 14.72 -29.46 15.04
C ALA A 600 13.69 -30.57 15.37
N PRO A 601 13.83 -31.77 14.80
CA PRO A 601 12.84 -32.86 14.96
C PRO A 601 12.56 -33.22 16.42
N ASN A 602 13.62 -33.25 17.25
CA ASN A 602 13.51 -33.56 18.68
C ASN A 602 12.73 -32.52 19.49
N ALA A 603 12.59 -31.31 18.97
CA ALA A 603 11.81 -30.22 19.55
C ALA A 603 10.42 -30.03 18.85
N GLY A 604 10.01 -30.99 18.02
CA GLY A 604 8.70 -30.92 17.32
C GLY A 604 8.69 -30.14 16.00
N PHE A 605 9.85 -29.76 15.47
CA PHE A 605 10.00 -29.03 14.22
C PHE A 605 10.80 -29.82 13.19
N PRO A 606 10.22 -30.89 12.59
CA PRO A 606 10.91 -31.72 11.59
C PRO A 606 10.96 -31.01 10.23
N SER A 607 11.85 -31.50 9.34
CA SER A 607 11.81 -31.15 7.93
C SER A 607 10.57 -31.82 7.27
N LEU A 608 9.66 -31.02 6.71
CA LEU A 608 8.38 -31.46 6.17
C LEU A 608 8.39 -31.61 4.64
N ALA A 609 9.04 -30.68 3.96
CA ALA A 609 9.11 -30.62 2.50
C ALA A 609 10.33 -29.79 2.06
N ASP A 610 10.68 -29.87 0.78
CA ASP A 610 11.63 -28.95 0.19
C ASP A 610 11.01 -27.57 -0.07
N ALA A 611 11.83 -26.48 -0.04
CA ALA A 611 11.41 -25.19 -0.55
C ALA A 611 11.04 -25.33 -2.04
N PRO A 612 10.06 -24.58 -2.52
CA PRO A 612 9.33 -23.47 -1.87
C PRO A 612 8.13 -23.91 -1.01
N GLY A 613 7.92 -25.18 -0.76
CA GLY A 613 6.77 -25.69 -0.01
C GLY A 613 5.51 -25.87 -0.86
N TYR A 614 4.36 -25.99 -0.19
CA TYR A 614 3.07 -26.23 -0.84
C TYR A 614 2.19 -24.98 -0.90
N TYR A 615 2.19 -24.13 0.14
CA TYR A 615 1.28 -22.97 0.21
C TYR A 615 1.51 -21.96 -0.90
N VAL A 616 2.74 -21.79 -1.35
CA VAL A 616 3.06 -20.94 -2.50
C VAL A 616 2.47 -21.46 -3.80
N LEU A 617 2.20 -22.76 -3.91
CA LEU A 617 1.65 -23.42 -5.11
C LEU A 617 0.11 -23.46 -5.10
N GLU A 618 -0.55 -23.15 -3.97
CA GLU A 618 -2.02 -23.07 -3.91
C GLU A 618 -2.52 -21.97 -4.85
N PRO A 619 -3.63 -22.25 -5.63
CA PRO A 619 -4.18 -21.32 -6.62
C PRO A 619 -4.87 -20.10 -5.98
#